data_10bf8000d3a80abef1a9e66e1810ce44
#
_entry.id   10bf8000d3a80abef1a9e66e1810ce44
#
_cell.length_a   1.000
_cell.length_b   1.000
_cell.length_c   1.000
_cell.angle_alpha   90.00
_cell.angle_beta   90.00
_cell.angle_gamma   90.00
#
_symmetry.space_group_name_H-M   'P 1'
#
loop_
_entity.id
_entity.type
_entity.pdbx_description
1 polymer ?
#
loop_
_entity_poly.entity_id
_entity_poly.type
_entity_poly.pdbx_seq_one_letter_code
_entity_poly.pdbx_strand_id
1 'polypeptide(L)'
;MYRIHARQSMFSRSISDECVEHVLQNGEVIEDYPHAFPFPAKLLIGGCNGRSIHVVAAENSSKQQVIVITTYEPTIEKWEADKKIRRKHP
;
A
#
# COMPACT_ATOMS: atom_id res chain seq x y z
N MET A 1 7.03 -3.72 10.35
CA MET A 1 5.92 -3.83 11.31
C MET A 1 4.58 -3.73 10.59
N TYR A 2 3.63 -4.53 10.98
CA TYR A 2 2.31 -4.55 10.34
C TYR A 2 1.25 -4.20 11.36
N ARG A 3 0.37 -3.25 11.00
CA ARG A 3 -0.80 -2.97 11.84
C ARG A 3 -1.79 -4.13 11.76
N ILE A 4 -2.62 -4.27 12.79
CA ILE A 4 -3.62 -5.34 12.86
C ILE A 4 -4.53 -5.29 11.63
N HIS A 5 -4.97 -4.09 11.24
CA HIS A 5 -5.81 -3.93 10.05
C HIS A 5 -5.10 -4.43 8.78
N ALA A 6 -3.79 -4.16 8.65
CA ALA A 6 -3.03 -4.64 7.51
C ALA A 6 -3.00 -6.17 7.48
N ARG A 7 -2.75 -6.81 8.62
CA ARG A 7 -2.75 -8.27 8.71
C ARG A 7 -4.10 -8.87 8.35
N GLN A 8 -5.18 -8.25 8.81
CA GLN A 8 -6.55 -8.68 8.49
C GLN A 8 -6.82 -8.56 6.99
N SER A 9 -6.40 -7.45 6.39
CA SER A 9 -6.57 -7.22 4.95
C SER A 9 -5.76 -8.23 4.13
N MET A 10 -4.52 -8.50 4.54
CA MET A 10 -3.68 -9.49 3.87
C MET A 10 -4.32 -10.87 3.90
N PHE A 11 -4.81 -11.26 5.06
CA PHE A 11 -5.46 -12.56 5.21
C PHE A 11 -6.71 -12.66 4.34
N SER A 12 -7.61 -11.68 4.45
CA SER A 12 -8.89 -11.73 3.73
C SER A 12 -8.73 -11.61 2.21
N ARG A 13 -7.65 -11.01 1.74
CA ARG A 13 -7.40 -10.76 0.32
C ARG A 13 -6.30 -11.65 -0.26
N SER A 14 -5.79 -12.59 0.51
CA SER A 14 -4.72 -13.51 0.08
C SER A 14 -3.49 -12.75 -0.44
N ILE A 15 -3.07 -11.72 0.30
CA ILE A 15 -1.84 -10.98 0.01
C ILE A 15 -0.77 -11.46 0.97
N SER A 16 0.31 -12.00 0.44
CA SER A 16 1.38 -12.58 1.26
C SER A 16 2.36 -11.51 1.76
N ASP A 17 3.11 -11.85 2.80
CA ASP A 17 4.20 -11.03 3.30
C ASP A 17 5.21 -10.73 2.18
N GLU A 18 5.52 -11.74 1.35
CA GLU A 18 6.47 -11.59 0.25
C GLU A 18 6.00 -10.57 -0.77
N CYS A 19 4.70 -10.56 -1.07
CA CYS A 19 4.13 -9.56 -1.98
C CYS A 19 4.26 -8.15 -1.42
N VAL A 20 3.93 -7.96 -0.13
CA VAL A 20 4.05 -6.65 0.51
C VAL A 20 5.50 -6.19 0.52
N GLU A 21 6.43 -7.06 0.90
CA GLU A 21 7.86 -6.74 0.92
C GLU A 21 8.36 -6.37 -0.48
N HIS A 22 7.91 -7.09 -1.50
CA HIS A 22 8.29 -6.81 -2.88
C HIS A 22 7.82 -5.41 -3.30
N VAL A 23 6.58 -5.04 -2.97
CA VAL A 23 6.04 -3.72 -3.28
C VAL A 23 6.80 -2.63 -2.53
N LEU A 24 7.14 -2.86 -1.25
CA LEU A 24 7.90 -1.89 -0.47
C LEU A 24 9.29 -1.66 -1.06
N GLN A 25 9.92 -2.68 -1.60
CA GLN A 25 11.28 -2.59 -2.15
C GLN A 25 11.32 -2.10 -3.58
N ASN A 26 10.33 -2.45 -4.40
CA ASN A 26 10.41 -2.25 -5.85
C ASN A 26 9.24 -1.45 -6.42
N GLY A 27 8.24 -1.14 -5.60
CA GLY A 27 7.04 -0.45 -6.05
C GLY A 27 7.27 1.03 -6.32
N GLU A 28 6.28 1.63 -6.95
CA GLU A 28 6.28 3.04 -7.29
C GLU A 28 5.39 3.79 -6.28
N VAL A 29 5.88 4.91 -5.75
CA VAL A 29 5.06 5.80 -4.91
C VAL A 29 4.10 6.55 -5.81
N ILE A 30 2.81 6.41 -5.58
CA ILE A 30 1.78 7.06 -6.40
C ILE A 30 0.99 8.12 -5.63
N GLU A 31 0.99 8.07 -4.30
CA GLU A 31 0.41 9.13 -3.46
C GLU A 31 1.31 9.35 -2.25
N ASP A 32 1.39 10.60 -1.80
CA ASP A 32 2.22 10.98 -0.67
C ASP A 32 1.34 11.68 0.36
N TYR A 33 1.43 11.25 1.61
CA TYR A 33 0.66 11.80 2.72
C TYR A 33 1.62 12.35 3.78
N PRO A 34 2.27 13.50 3.50
CA PRO A 34 3.33 14.02 4.38
C PRO A 34 2.80 14.46 5.75
N HIS A 35 1.50 14.73 5.86
CA HIS A 35 0.88 15.17 7.11
C HIS A 35 0.11 14.07 7.83
N ALA A 36 0.25 12.81 7.39
CA ALA A 36 -0.39 11.69 8.08
C ALA A 36 0.14 11.57 9.51
N PHE A 37 -0.74 11.17 10.41
CA PHE A 37 -0.42 11.06 11.84
C PHE A 37 -0.48 9.59 12.26
N PRO A 38 0.43 9.12 13.09
CA PRO A 38 1.54 9.85 13.75
C PRO A 38 2.80 9.98 12.90
N PHE A 39 2.87 9.38 11.74
CA PHE A 39 4.04 9.44 10.86
C PHE A 39 3.63 9.69 9.42
N PRO A 40 4.48 10.38 8.66
CA PRO A 40 4.22 10.52 7.21
C PRO A 40 4.05 9.15 6.56
N ALA A 41 3.17 9.07 5.58
CA ALA A 41 2.86 7.83 4.91
C ALA A 41 2.87 8.01 3.39
N LYS A 42 2.96 6.89 2.69
CA LYS A 42 2.94 6.85 1.22
C LYS A 42 2.09 5.68 0.75
N LEU A 43 1.51 5.83 -0.43
CA LEU A 43 0.84 4.75 -1.12
C LEU A 43 1.73 4.28 -2.26
N LEU A 44 2.07 3.00 -2.26
CA LEU A 44 2.88 2.40 -3.29
C LEU A 44 2.07 1.39 -4.10
N ILE A 45 2.43 1.24 -5.37
CA ILE A 45 1.89 0.18 -6.23
C ILE A 45 3.03 -0.71 -6.71
N GLY A 46 2.77 -2.01 -6.76
CA GLY A 46 3.70 -2.97 -7.35
C GLY A 46 2.96 -4.20 -7.84
N GLY A 47 3.60 -4.96 -8.72
CA GLY A 47 3.05 -6.20 -9.24
C GLY A 47 3.52 -7.39 -8.42
N CYS A 48 2.62 -8.34 -8.19
CA CYS A 48 2.97 -9.58 -7.51
C CYS A 48 2.05 -10.69 -8.01
N ASN A 49 2.64 -11.72 -8.59
CA ASN A 49 1.89 -12.89 -9.10
C ASN A 49 0.76 -12.50 -10.06
N GLY A 50 1.04 -11.55 -10.96
CA GLY A 50 0.07 -11.08 -11.95
C GLY A 50 -1.00 -10.14 -11.40
N ARG A 51 -0.89 -9.73 -10.15
CA ARG A 51 -1.82 -8.81 -9.50
C ARG A 51 -1.15 -7.47 -9.27
N SER A 52 -1.92 -6.38 -9.39
CA SER A 52 -1.48 -5.07 -8.89
C SER A 52 -1.82 -4.98 -7.42
N ILE A 53 -0.85 -4.61 -6.59
CA ILE A 53 -1.02 -4.52 -5.15
C ILE A 53 -0.70 -3.11 -4.71
N HIS A 54 -1.59 -2.52 -3.91
CA HIS A 54 -1.35 -1.25 -3.24
C HIS A 54 -0.92 -1.50 -1.80
N VAL A 55 0.07 -0.75 -1.34
CA VAL A 55 0.53 -0.79 0.05
C VAL A 55 0.59 0.64 0.58
N VAL A 56 -0.09 0.90 1.69
CA VAL A 56 0.06 2.16 2.43
C VAL A 56 1.04 1.90 3.56
N ALA A 57 2.15 2.63 3.56
CA ALA A 57 3.19 2.44 4.57
C ALA A 57 3.61 3.79 5.14
N ALA A 58 3.79 3.83 6.46
CA ALA A 58 4.33 4.98 7.18
C ALA A 58 5.76 4.70 7.57
N GLU A 59 6.54 5.77 7.76
CA GLU A 59 7.93 5.64 8.14
C GLU A 59 8.20 6.39 9.45
N ASN A 60 8.67 5.66 10.44
CA ASN A 60 9.19 6.24 11.67
C ASN A 60 10.72 6.32 11.51
N SER A 61 11.21 7.46 11.01
CA SER A 61 12.62 7.59 10.67
C SER A 61 13.53 7.58 11.90
N SER A 62 13.04 8.05 13.04
CA SER A 62 13.85 8.05 14.27
C SER A 62 14.14 6.62 14.76
N LYS A 63 13.27 5.67 14.47
CA LYS A 63 13.46 4.25 14.81
C LYS A 63 13.83 3.40 13.60
N GLN A 64 13.99 4.02 12.44
CA GLN A 64 14.26 3.32 11.18
C GLN A 64 13.28 2.18 10.96
N GLN A 65 11.99 2.46 11.15
CA GLN A 65 10.93 1.47 11.10
C GLN A 65 9.92 1.84 10.03
N VAL A 66 9.55 0.85 9.20
CA VAL A 66 8.45 0.97 8.24
C VAL A 66 7.24 0.27 8.84
N ILE A 67 6.11 0.95 8.81
CA ILE A 67 4.85 0.44 9.37
C ILE A 67 3.85 0.28 8.23
N VAL A 68 3.46 -0.96 7.94
CA VAL A 68 2.44 -1.25 6.93
C VAL A 68 1.08 -0.99 7.55
N ILE A 69 0.36 0.00 7.02
CA ILE A 69 -0.93 0.44 7.54
C ILE A 69 -2.06 -0.37 6.95
N THR A 70 -2.04 -0.55 5.63
CA THR A 70 -3.03 -1.38 4.93
C THR A 70 -2.47 -1.81 3.58
N THR A 71 -3.05 -2.84 3.02
CA THR A 71 -2.75 -3.31 1.67
C THR A 71 -4.00 -3.91 1.06
N TYR A 72 -4.13 -3.78 -0.26
CA TYR A 72 -5.30 -4.27 -0.98
C TYR A 72 -4.97 -4.37 -2.47
N GLU A 73 -5.82 -5.06 -3.20
CA GLU A 73 -5.76 -5.07 -4.65
C GLU A 73 -6.67 -3.96 -5.17
N PRO A 74 -6.14 -2.97 -5.93
CA PRO A 74 -6.96 -1.87 -6.42
C PRO A 74 -7.98 -2.35 -7.45
N THR A 75 -9.20 -1.79 -7.39
CA THR A 75 -10.28 -2.14 -8.31
C THR A 75 -10.45 -1.06 -9.36
N ILE A 76 -10.99 -1.44 -10.52
CA ILE A 76 -11.24 -0.48 -11.61
C ILE A 76 -12.39 0.47 -11.29
N GLU A 77 -13.23 0.16 -10.30
CA GLU A 77 -14.29 1.08 -9.87
C GLU A 77 -13.74 2.32 -9.18
N LYS A 78 -12.61 2.18 -8.50
CA LYS A 78 -12.01 3.29 -7.72
C LYS A 78 -10.76 3.86 -8.36
N TRP A 79 -10.13 3.12 -9.26
CA TRP A 79 -8.86 3.50 -9.87
C TRP A 79 -8.95 3.42 -11.39
N GLU A 80 -8.19 4.28 -12.08
CA GLU A 80 -8.04 4.19 -13.53
C GLU A 80 -7.37 2.88 -13.92
N ALA A 81 -7.34 2.57 -15.23
CA ALA A 81 -6.85 1.26 -15.71
C ALA A 81 -5.40 0.97 -15.27
N ASP A 82 -4.57 2.01 -15.10
CA ASP A 82 -3.19 1.85 -14.64
C ASP A 82 -3.08 1.60 -13.15
N LYS A 83 -4.19 1.72 -12.40
CA LYS A 83 -4.28 1.55 -10.95
C LYS A 83 -3.46 2.56 -10.15
N LYS A 84 -3.02 3.65 -10.80
CA LYS A 84 -2.18 4.68 -10.17
C LYS A 84 -2.94 5.97 -9.91
N ILE A 85 -4.02 6.22 -10.63
CA ILE A 85 -4.80 7.44 -10.54
C ILE A 85 -6.20 7.09 -10.08
N ARG A 86 -6.68 7.77 -9.04
CA ARG A 86 -8.03 7.55 -8.54
C ARG A 86 -9.05 8.04 -9.55
N ARG A 87 -10.11 7.26 -9.75
CA ARG A 87 -11.22 7.71 -10.58
C ARG A 87 -11.95 8.84 -9.88
N LYS A 88 -12.33 9.85 -10.64
CA LYS A 88 -13.19 10.91 -10.14
C LYS A 88 -14.62 10.41 -10.15
N HIS A 89 -15.33 10.69 -9.07
CA HIS A 89 -16.75 10.42 -9.03
C HIS A 89 -17.48 11.55 -9.75
N PRO A 90 -18.53 11.24 -10.52
CA PRO A 90 -19.36 12.26 -11.15
C PRO A 90 -20.09 13.11 -10.11
#